data_26b4dff46b3df43008fe0151ce274b53
#
_entry.id   26b4dff46b3df43008fe0151ce274b53
#
_cell.length_a   1.000
_cell.length_b   1.000
_cell.length_c   1.000
_cell.angle_alpha   90.00
_cell.angle_beta   90.00
_cell.angle_gamma   90.00
#
_symmetry.space_group_name_H-M   'P 1'
#
loop_
_entity.id
_entity.type
_entity.pdbx_description
1 polymer ?
#
loop_
_entity_poly.entity_id
_entity_poly.type
_entity_poly.pdbx_seq_one_letter_code
_entity_poly.pdbx_strand_id
1 'polypeptide(L)'
;MKRNINHIIAAMGVALGVLSLSSCIEETYPNNQAVPGQISSSNKSLEYLANSLPSFLTTWNTYGGSDYTQDWGYPCQMYMRDLLCEDFPMSDNGYNYWSYTEDGSSLRYAYYYPFYYYYAFIKNANNVISTTKSSVEGGNKSALPYLGQGYGYRAMLYLDLYRLYEYRKTGVASLDDAADKAGVYGLTVPIVKETTSKTELGNNPSAPFYTMYRFIMNDLNMAEEALGDYSRSNKAFMDKSVIYGLKTRLWLAMASRFEQSADDLAKQIEADKNEDGYGTLGITSANDCFAKVAEYAQKAIHADTYKPLTEAEWSDTNTGFNTANDSWMFGTLVNSKEQINTSEWYTFWGWMCSEAAWSMAQFNSYRCISKALYDKISTKDWRRQSWVNPADAGEKINAAGKDSVPAGYKTKMTGEQWAKLPQYANMKFRAGSGGITKNDLETGQIASLPLMRVEEMYFDYFEAIAHTQGVEAAAQALQDFVNTYRYTDGSYKCKAKTMDDFITALMVQRRIELWGEGLVFFDYKRLNLPIKRHYAGSNYEPSYQLNSYAGYVAPWMNYMIPEDEKDRNPAVVLGPNPSGAITAE
;
A
#
# COMPACT_ATOMS: atom_id res chain seq x y z
N MET A 1 -4.35 -43.55 -76.76
CA MET A 1 -3.16 -42.84 -76.24
C MET A 1 -3.44 -41.43 -75.65
N LYS A 2 -4.54 -40.76 -76.01
CA LYS A 2 -4.88 -39.40 -75.48
C LYS A 2 -5.58 -39.39 -74.10
N ARG A 3 -6.09 -40.54 -73.62
CA ARG A 3 -6.87 -40.59 -72.37
C ARG A 3 -6.03 -40.78 -71.10
N ASN A 4 -4.80 -41.32 -71.23
CA ASN A 4 -3.89 -41.52 -70.10
C ASN A 4 -3.01 -40.30 -69.77
N ILE A 5 -2.85 -39.36 -70.70
CA ILE A 5 -2.05 -38.17 -70.48
C ILE A 5 -2.80 -37.16 -69.59
N ASN A 6 -4.13 -37.11 -69.68
CA ASN A 6 -4.93 -36.18 -68.84
C ASN A 6 -4.98 -36.60 -67.35
N HIS A 7 -4.87 -37.90 -67.04
CA HIS A 7 -4.80 -38.39 -65.69
C HIS A 7 -3.45 -38.18 -65.04
N ILE A 8 -2.35 -38.18 -65.80
CA ILE A 8 -1.01 -37.90 -65.31
C ILE A 8 -0.84 -36.39 -65.04
N ILE A 9 -1.39 -35.53 -65.88
CA ILE A 9 -1.38 -34.06 -65.67
C ILE A 9 -2.26 -33.68 -64.50
N ALA A 10 -3.40 -34.33 -64.27
CA ALA A 10 -4.25 -34.10 -63.10
C ALA A 10 -3.56 -34.58 -61.79
N ALA A 11 -2.87 -35.71 -61.81
CA ALA A 11 -2.12 -36.23 -60.67
C ALA A 11 -0.91 -35.37 -60.29
N MET A 12 -0.17 -34.84 -61.28
CA MET A 12 0.91 -33.89 -61.07
C MET A 12 0.39 -32.52 -60.59
N GLY A 13 -0.75 -32.06 -61.05
CA GLY A 13 -1.37 -30.82 -60.56
C GLY A 13 -1.83 -30.89 -59.10
N VAL A 14 -2.33 -32.05 -58.67
CA VAL A 14 -2.71 -32.28 -57.25
C VAL A 14 -1.46 -32.48 -56.38
N ALA A 15 -0.41 -33.15 -56.86
CA ALA A 15 0.84 -33.28 -56.12
C ALA A 15 1.62 -31.96 -55.97
N LEU A 16 1.59 -31.09 -56.94
CA LEU A 16 2.16 -29.75 -56.85
C LEU A 16 1.30 -28.79 -56.00
N GLY A 17 0.00 -28.96 -55.95
CA GLY A 17 -0.91 -28.21 -55.06
C GLY A 17 -0.79 -28.57 -53.60
N VAL A 18 -0.42 -29.81 -53.28
CA VAL A 18 -0.20 -30.24 -51.88
C VAL A 18 1.15 -29.87 -51.34
N LEU A 19 2.17 -29.69 -52.22
CA LEU A 19 3.51 -29.23 -51.84
C LEU A 19 3.63 -27.71 -51.65
N SER A 20 2.64 -26.92 -52.12
CA SER A 20 2.58 -25.49 -51.93
C SER A 20 1.76 -25.05 -50.69
N LEU A 21 1.19 -25.98 -49.91
CA LEU A 21 0.48 -25.70 -48.66
C LEU A 21 1.35 -25.85 -47.39
N SER A 22 2.63 -26.19 -47.54
CA SER A 22 3.63 -25.98 -46.49
C SER A 22 4.27 -24.59 -46.60
N SER A 23 3.48 -23.57 -46.96
CA SER A 23 3.86 -22.21 -46.69
C SER A 23 3.89 -22.07 -45.19
N CYS A 24 5.05 -21.94 -44.62
CA CYS A 24 5.22 -21.38 -43.29
C CYS A 24 4.28 -20.20 -43.18
N ILE A 25 3.25 -20.34 -42.37
CA ILE A 25 2.58 -19.18 -41.80
C ILE A 25 3.67 -18.64 -40.85
N GLU A 26 4.59 -17.83 -41.38
CA GLU A 26 5.35 -16.93 -40.54
C GLU A 26 4.30 -16.07 -39.87
N GLU A 27 4.14 -16.25 -38.57
CA GLU A 27 3.36 -15.30 -37.75
C GLU A 27 3.90 -13.91 -38.04
N THR A 28 3.20 -13.15 -38.87
CA THR A 28 3.55 -11.76 -39.15
C THR A 28 3.20 -10.95 -37.90
N TYR A 29 4.17 -10.77 -37.06
CA TYR A 29 4.04 -9.88 -35.91
C TYR A 29 4.05 -8.42 -36.35
N PRO A 30 3.23 -7.56 -35.75
CA PRO A 30 3.29 -6.12 -36.04
C PRO A 30 4.69 -5.59 -35.79
N ASN A 31 5.26 -4.88 -36.75
CA ASN A 31 6.63 -4.35 -36.66
C ASN A 31 6.87 -3.35 -35.52
N ASN A 32 5.81 -2.95 -34.82
CA ASN A 32 5.82 -2.00 -33.71
C ASN A 32 5.54 -2.63 -32.32
N GLN A 33 5.43 -3.95 -32.23
CA GLN A 33 5.23 -4.66 -30.96
C GLN A 33 6.22 -5.82 -30.84
N ALA A 34 6.92 -5.87 -29.70
CA ALA A 34 7.80 -6.99 -29.38
C ALA A 34 6.95 -8.21 -28.98
N VAL A 35 7.30 -9.37 -29.53
CA VAL A 35 6.63 -10.64 -29.17
C VAL A 35 7.31 -11.30 -27.97
N PRO A 36 6.59 -12.13 -27.21
CA PRO A 36 7.12 -12.77 -26.00
C PRO A 36 8.49 -13.45 -26.20
N GLY A 37 8.69 -14.16 -27.31
CA GLY A 37 9.95 -14.79 -27.64
C GLY A 37 11.12 -13.82 -27.89
N GLN A 38 10.85 -12.64 -28.42
CA GLN A 38 11.87 -11.59 -28.58
C GLN A 38 12.22 -10.92 -27.24
N ILE A 39 11.22 -10.77 -26.36
CA ILE A 39 11.42 -10.18 -25.03
C ILE A 39 12.27 -11.14 -24.18
N SER A 40 11.95 -12.44 -24.16
CA SER A 40 12.64 -13.43 -23.34
C SER A 40 14.09 -13.70 -23.76
N SER A 41 14.48 -13.36 -25.00
CA SER A 41 15.80 -13.60 -25.55
C SER A 41 16.84 -12.49 -25.27
N SER A 42 16.44 -11.34 -24.74
CA SER A 42 17.31 -10.18 -24.51
C SER A 42 17.22 -9.68 -23.06
N ASN A 43 18.35 -9.61 -22.35
CA ASN A 43 18.41 -9.06 -21.00
C ASN A 43 17.87 -7.62 -20.92
N LYS A 44 18.15 -6.80 -21.94
CA LYS A 44 17.65 -5.43 -22.00
C LYS A 44 16.12 -5.37 -22.14
N SER A 45 15.54 -6.30 -22.89
CA SER A 45 14.08 -6.40 -23.03
C SER A 45 13.44 -6.88 -21.72
N LEU A 46 14.08 -7.81 -21.00
CA LEU A 46 13.64 -8.26 -19.68
C LEU A 46 13.72 -7.16 -18.63
N GLU A 47 14.78 -6.33 -18.68
CA GLU A 47 14.91 -5.15 -17.84
C GLU A 47 13.77 -4.16 -18.09
N TYR A 48 13.46 -3.84 -19.34
CA TYR A 48 12.33 -2.97 -19.69
C TYR A 48 10.99 -3.56 -19.25
N LEU A 49 10.82 -4.86 -19.37
CA LEU A 49 9.62 -5.53 -18.87
C LEU A 49 9.53 -5.41 -17.36
N ALA A 50 10.61 -5.64 -16.62
CA ALA A 50 10.64 -5.50 -15.16
C ALA A 50 10.40 -4.06 -14.71
N ASN A 51 10.84 -3.05 -15.46
CA ASN A 51 10.59 -1.64 -15.19
C ASN A 51 9.10 -1.27 -15.25
N SER A 52 8.27 -2.11 -15.87
CA SER A 52 6.81 -1.92 -15.83
C SER A 52 6.23 -2.04 -14.41
N LEU A 53 6.88 -2.79 -13.52
CA LEU A 53 6.43 -2.97 -12.14
C LEU A 53 6.50 -1.66 -11.33
N PRO A 54 7.67 -1.01 -11.17
CA PRO A 54 7.73 0.28 -10.50
C PRO A 54 6.91 1.37 -11.21
N SER A 55 6.81 1.34 -12.54
CA SER A 55 5.98 2.29 -13.30
C SER A 55 4.49 2.14 -12.95
N PHE A 56 4.03 0.92 -12.68
CA PHE A 56 2.64 0.67 -12.32
C PHE A 56 2.25 1.26 -10.96
N LEU A 57 3.20 1.52 -10.08
CA LEU A 57 2.93 2.20 -8.80
C LEU A 57 2.33 3.60 -8.99
N THR A 58 2.65 4.28 -10.08
CA THR A 58 2.19 5.65 -10.38
C THR A 58 1.25 5.72 -11.59
N THR A 59 0.82 4.57 -12.12
CA THR A 59 -0.11 4.49 -13.25
C THR A 59 -1.51 4.93 -12.82
N TRP A 60 -2.18 5.70 -13.67
CA TRP A 60 -3.56 6.16 -13.47
C TRP A 60 -4.48 5.67 -14.58
N ASN A 61 -5.80 5.86 -14.40
CA ASN A 61 -6.83 5.42 -15.33
C ASN A 61 -6.72 3.93 -15.70
N THR A 62 -6.45 3.09 -14.71
CA THR A 62 -6.35 1.63 -14.91
C THR A 62 -7.71 1.00 -15.17
N TYR A 63 -8.78 1.69 -14.79
CA TYR A 63 -10.15 1.24 -14.94
C TYR A 63 -11.00 2.22 -15.77
N GLY A 64 -11.31 1.83 -16.98
CA GLY A 64 -12.34 2.47 -17.82
C GLY A 64 -12.00 3.81 -18.48
N GLY A 65 -10.76 4.28 -18.40
CA GLY A 65 -10.32 5.50 -19.11
C GLY A 65 -10.98 6.79 -18.64
N SER A 66 -11.41 6.86 -17.39
CA SER A 66 -12.05 8.02 -16.78
C SER A 66 -11.14 8.70 -15.78
N ASP A 67 -11.21 10.03 -15.71
CA ASP A 67 -10.47 10.82 -14.73
C ASP A 67 -11.15 10.78 -13.35
N TYR A 68 -11.02 9.65 -12.65
CA TYR A 68 -11.49 9.52 -11.28
C TYR A 68 -10.35 9.72 -10.29
N THR A 69 -10.56 10.52 -9.27
CA THR A 69 -9.59 10.77 -8.18
C THR A 69 -9.15 9.49 -7.46
N GLN A 70 -9.96 8.45 -7.52
CA GLN A 70 -9.72 7.16 -6.86
C GLN A 70 -8.89 6.18 -7.69
N ASP A 71 -8.57 6.50 -8.95
CA ASP A 71 -7.80 5.63 -9.87
C ASP A 71 -6.42 6.22 -10.21
N TRP A 72 -5.60 6.49 -9.16
CA TRP A 72 -4.32 7.20 -9.27
C TRP A 72 -3.16 6.43 -8.65
N GLY A 73 -3.02 5.18 -9.03
CA GLY A 73 -1.89 4.36 -8.63
C GLY A 73 -1.87 3.98 -7.15
N TYR A 74 -0.74 3.49 -6.69
CA TYR A 74 -0.59 3.01 -5.31
C TYR A 74 -0.67 4.14 -4.25
N PRO A 75 -0.16 5.37 -4.49
CA PRO A 75 -0.34 6.49 -3.56
C PRO A 75 -1.79 6.82 -3.25
N CYS A 76 -2.70 6.65 -4.21
CA CYS A 76 -4.14 6.80 -3.97
C CYS A 76 -4.67 5.74 -3.00
N GLN A 77 -4.18 4.50 -3.09
CA GLN A 77 -4.56 3.43 -2.17
C GLN A 77 -4.09 3.74 -0.74
N MET A 78 -2.91 4.33 -0.59
CA MET A 78 -2.39 4.78 0.71
C MET A 78 -3.26 5.88 1.30
N TYR A 79 -3.58 6.89 0.50
CA TYR A 79 -4.44 8.00 0.91
C TYR A 79 -5.83 7.51 1.37
N MET A 80 -6.44 6.59 0.60
CA MET A 80 -7.75 6.01 0.93
C MET A 80 -7.74 5.25 2.26
N ARG A 81 -6.67 4.51 2.54
CA ARG A 81 -6.51 3.80 3.81
C ARG A 81 -6.47 4.75 5.00
N ASP A 82 -5.70 5.85 4.90
CA ASP A 82 -5.64 6.86 5.96
C ASP A 82 -6.97 7.60 6.14
N LEU A 83 -7.66 7.87 5.03
CA LEU A 83 -8.98 8.49 5.03
C LEU A 83 -10.01 7.69 5.85
N LEU A 84 -9.89 6.39 5.90
CA LEU A 84 -10.77 5.49 6.65
C LEU A 84 -10.35 5.32 8.12
N CYS A 85 -9.21 5.89 8.55
CA CYS A 85 -8.74 5.93 9.93
C CYS A 85 -9.27 7.14 10.71
N GLU A 86 -8.78 7.35 11.95
CA GLU A 86 -9.29 8.41 12.84
C GLU A 86 -8.45 9.69 12.89
N ASP A 87 -7.30 9.74 12.16
CA ASP A 87 -6.34 10.82 12.32
C ASP A 87 -6.18 11.72 11.09
N PHE A 88 -7.16 11.70 10.19
CA PHE A 88 -7.02 12.28 8.87
C PHE A 88 -8.17 13.23 8.47
N PRO A 89 -8.61 14.13 9.38
CA PRO A 89 -9.68 15.09 9.06
C PRO A 89 -9.27 16.05 7.95
N MET A 90 -10.26 16.59 7.27
CA MET A 90 -10.09 17.66 6.31
C MET A 90 -10.71 18.96 6.83
N SER A 91 -9.97 20.06 6.75
CA SER A 91 -10.57 21.38 6.80
C SER A 91 -11.17 21.65 5.43
N ASP A 92 -12.48 21.44 5.31
CA ASP A 92 -13.18 21.47 4.04
C ASP A 92 -13.80 22.83 3.76
N ASN A 93 -13.51 23.39 2.60
CA ASN A 93 -14.13 24.61 2.12
C ASN A 93 -14.97 24.35 0.84
N GLY A 94 -15.64 23.21 0.77
CA GLY A 94 -16.51 22.79 -0.33
C GLY A 94 -15.79 22.02 -1.45
N TYR A 95 -14.51 21.70 -1.29
CA TYR A 95 -13.71 20.95 -2.26
C TYR A 95 -13.18 19.66 -1.65
N ASN A 96 -14.08 18.71 -1.34
CA ASN A 96 -13.71 17.38 -0.88
C ASN A 96 -14.26 16.32 -1.83
N TYR A 97 -13.44 15.84 -2.76
CA TYR A 97 -13.79 14.75 -3.70
C TYR A 97 -13.99 13.39 -3.03
N TRP A 98 -13.65 13.28 -1.74
CA TRP A 98 -13.70 12.06 -0.95
C TRP A 98 -14.84 12.06 0.08
N SER A 99 -15.70 13.08 0.06
CA SER A 99 -16.74 13.30 1.07
C SER A 99 -17.62 12.08 1.31
N TYR A 100 -18.10 11.41 0.27
CA TYR A 100 -18.94 10.20 0.39
C TYR A 100 -18.20 8.99 0.98
N THR A 101 -16.88 8.91 0.81
CA THR A 101 -16.06 7.88 1.45
C THR A 101 -15.79 8.24 2.90
N GLU A 102 -15.58 9.51 3.19
CA GLU A 102 -15.23 10.02 4.50
C GLU A 102 -16.42 9.99 5.48
N ASP A 103 -17.64 10.30 4.99
CA ASP A 103 -18.90 10.18 5.74
C ASP A 103 -19.50 8.77 5.69
N GLY A 104 -18.89 7.87 4.93
CA GLY A 104 -19.31 6.48 4.78
C GLY A 104 -20.65 6.25 4.08
N SER A 105 -21.27 7.29 3.52
CA SER A 105 -22.55 7.16 2.81
C SER A 105 -22.43 6.35 1.53
N SER A 106 -21.27 6.39 0.87
CA SER A 106 -20.95 5.57 -0.27
C SER A 106 -19.47 5.17 -0.28
N LEU A 107 -19.22 3.92 0.05
CA LEU A 107 -17.89 3.32 0.04
C LEU A 107 -17.55 2.62 -1.28
N ARG A 108 -18.42 2.74 -2.28
CA ARG A 108 -18.25 2.06 -3.57
C ARG A 108 -16.88 2.34 -4.19
N TYR A 109 -16.46 3.59 -4.23
CA TYR A 109 -15.18 3.97 -4.83
C TYR A 109 -13.97 3.48 -4.03
N ALA A 110 -14.11 3.38 -2.69
CA ALA A 110 -13.06 2.82 -1.84
C ALA A 110 -12.83 1.33 -2.09
N TYR A 111 -13.84 0.58 -2.57
CA TYR A 111 -13.74 -0.87 -2.79
C TYR A 111 -13.51 -1.24 -4.26
N TYR A 112 -14.15 -0.53 -5.17
CA TYR A 112 -14.24 -0.86 -6.59
C TYR A 112 -12.91 -0.61 -7.29
N TYR A 113 -12.37 0.62 -7.22
CA TYR A 113 -11.12 0.97 -7.90
C TYR A 113 -9.90 0.22 -7.36
N PRO A 114 -9.71 0.04 -6.03
CA PRO A 114 -8.63 -0.79 -5.52
C PRO A 114 -8.67 -2.21 -6.08
N PHE A 115 -9.83 -2.86 -6.13
CA PHE A 115 -9.94 -4.22 -6.66
C PHE A 115 -9.37 -4.33 -8.08
N TYR A 116 -9.84 -3.48 -8.98
CA TYR A 116 -9.38 -3.49 -10.37
C TYR A 116 -7.93 -3.03 -10.52
N TYR A 117 -7.49 -2.02 -9.78
CA TYR A 117 -6.10 -1.58 -9.77
C TYR A 117 -5.15 -2.72 -9.37
N TYR A 118 -5.43 -3.38 -8.25
CA TYR A 118 -4.58 -4.46 -7.77
C TYR A 118 -4.55 -5.64 -8.75
N TYR A 119 -5.67 -6.05 -9.32
CA TYR A 119 -5.70 -7.15 -10.30
C TYR A 119 -5.08 -6.78 -11.63
N ALA A 120 -5.18 -5.55 -12.10
CA ALA A 120 -4.43 -5.07 -13.26
C ALA A 120 -2.93 -5.11 -13.01
N PHE A 121 -2.49 -4.73 -11.81
CA PHE A 121 -1.08 -4.80 -11.42
C PHE A 121 -0.60 -6.26 -11.25
N ILE A 122 -1.41 -7.14 -10.66
CA ILE A 122 -1.12 -8.59 -10.57
C ILE A 122 -0.98 -9.20 -11.96
N LYS A 123 -1.83 -8.81 -12.92
CA LYS A 123 -1.69 -9.24 -14.32
C LYS A 123 -0.34 -8.83 -14.90
N ASN A 124 0.12 -7.60 -14.64
CA ASN A 124 1.44 -7.15 -15.05
C ASN A 124 2.55 -7.95 -14.36
N ALA A 125 2.47 -8.18 -13.06
CA ALA A 125 3.43 -9.00 -12.32
C ALA A 125 3.48 -10.44 -12.85
N ASN A 126 2.33 -11.06 -13.15
CA ASN A 126 2.23 -12.38 -13.75
C ASN A 126 2.90 -12.44 -15.14
N ASN A 127 2.77 -11.38 -15.96
CA ASN A 127 3.45 -11.30 -17.24
C ASN A 127 4.98 -11.23 -17.07
N VAL A 128 5.46 -10.45 -16.11
CA VAL A 128 6.90 -10.40 -15.76
C VAL A 128 7.38 -11.78 -15.31
N ILE A 129 6.67 -12.44 -14.39
CA ILE A 129 7.01 -13.78 -13.89
C ILE A 129 7.07 -14.78 -15.03
N SER A 130 6.03 -14.88 -15.85
CA SER A 130 5.95 -15.85 -16.94
C SER A 130 7.11 -15.69 -17.92
N THR A 131 7.38 -14.46 -18.36
CA THR A 131 8.42 -14.18 -19.35
C THR A 131 9.83 -14.41 -18.80
N THR A 132 10.10 -13.92 -17.57
CA THR A 132 11.42 -14.07 -16.93
C THR A 132 11.71 -15.51 -16.51
N LYS A 133 10.70 -16.22 -16.00
CA LYS A 133 10.80 -17.64 -15.65
C LYS A 133 11.17 -18.48 -16.87
N SER A 134 10.50 -18.28 -18.01
CA SER A 134 10.84 -18.96 -19.27
C SER A 134 12.29 -18.69 -19.70
N SER A 135 12.77 -17.46 -19.52
CA SER A 135 14.16 -17.09 -19.83
C SER A 135 15.16 -17.79 -18.89
N VAL A 136 14.86 -17.86 -17.59
CA VAL A 136 15.69 -18.56 -16.60
C VAL A 136 15.74 -20.05 -16.88
N GLU A 137 14.59 -20.69 -17.15
CA GLU A 137 14.48 -22.11 -17.54
C GLU A 137 15.23 -22.40 -18.84
N GLY A 138 15.30 -21.43 -19.77
CA GLY A 138 16.15 -21.47 -20.96
C GLY A 138 17.64 -21.25 -20.71
N GLY A 139 18.08 -21.14 -19.44
CA GLY A 139 19.48 -21.02 -19.04
C GLY A 139 19.98 -19.60 -18.79
N ASN A 140 19.15 -18.57 -18.97
CA ASN A 140 19.52 -17.18 -18.73
C ASN A 140 19.43 -16.78 -17.26
N LYS A 141 20.46 -17.09 -16.49
CA LYS A 141 20.52 -16.73 -15.06
C LYS A 141 20.51 -15.22 -14.78
N SER A 142 20.86 -14.38 -15.75
CA SER A 142 20.79 -12.93 -15.58
C SER A 142 19.35 -12.40 -15.47
N ALA A 143 18.35 -13.22 -15.78
CA ALA A 143 16.93 -12.89 -15.61
C ALA A 143 16.41 -13.11 -14.17
N LEU A 144 17.19 -13.79 -13.30
CA LEU A 144 16.77 -14.08 -11.92
C LEU A 144 16.33 -12.85 -11.12
N PRO A 145 17.07 -11.72 -11.12
CA PRO A 145 16.61 -10.55 -10.39
C PRO A 145 15.25 -10.02 -10.87
N TYR A 146 14.98 -10.08 -12.16
CA TYR A 146 13.70 -9.63 -12.73
C TYR A 146 12.56 -10.59 -12.36
N LEU A 147 12.84 -11.89 -12.30
CA LEU A 147 11.90 -12.87 -11.77
C LEU A 147 11.58 -12.60 -10.30
N GLY A 148 12.61 -12.29 -9.50
CA GLY A 148 12.47 -11.88 -8.10
C GLY A 148 11.62 -10.63 -7.93
N GLN A 149 11.76 -9.63 -8.81
CA GLN A 149 10.86 -8.46 -8.84
C GLN A 149 9.40 -8.90 -9.05
N GLY A 150 9.13 -9.73 -10.04
CA GLY A 150 7.78 -10.22 -10.33
C GLY A 150 7.11 -10.86 -9.12
N TYR A 151 7.79 -11.81 -8.46
CA TYR A 151 7.28 -12.47 -7.26
C TYR A 151 7.11 -11.49 -6.07
N GLY A 152 8.10 -10.62 -5.82
CA GLY A 152 8.05 -9.64 -4.73
C GLY A 152 6.88 -8.67 -4.87
N TYR A 153 6.66 -8.13 -6.06
CA TYR A 153 5.52 -7.25 -6.33
C TYR A 153 4.20 -7.99 -6.21
N ARG A 154 4.06 -9.20 -6.75
CA ARG A 154 2.84 -9.99 -6.61
C ARG A 154 2.51 -10.30 -5.15
N ALA A 155 3.51 -10.68 -4.36
CA ALA A 155 3.36 -10.89 -2.93
C ALA A 155 2.87 -9.63 -2.20
N MET A 156 3.45 -8.45 -2.48
CA MET A 156 3.02 -7.18 -1.92
C MET A 156 1.55 -6.89 -2.23
N LEU A 157 1.14 -7.09 -3.47
CA LEU A 157 -0.23 -6.81 -3.90
C LEU A 157 -1.26 -7.75 -3.23
N TYR A 158 -0.94 -9.03 -3.11
CA TYR A 158 -1.81 -9.98 -2.41
C TYR A 158 -1.80 -9.78 -0.90
N LEU A 159 -0.68 -9.33 -0.32
CA LEU A 159 -0.60 -8.95 1.08
C LEU A 159 -1.57 -7.79 1.41
N ASP A 160 -1.66 -6.79 0.53
CA ASP A 160 -2.63 -5.70 0.69
C ASP A 160 -4.06 -6.19 0.45
N LEU A 161 -4.30 -6.90 -0.67
CA LEU A 161 -5.63 -7.37 -1.05
C LEU A 161 -6.29 -8.19 0.06
N TYR A 162 -5.60 -9.18 0.64
CA TYR A 162 -6.23 -9.97 1.68
C TYR A 162 -6.56 -9.13 2.91
N ARG A 163 -5.65 -8.21 3.32
CA ARG A 163 -5.89 -7.35 4.47
C ARG A 163 -7.03 -6.35 4.25
N LEU A 164 -7.26 -5.92 3.02
CA LEU A 164 -8.35 -5.02 2.66
C LEU A 164 -9.70 -5.77 2.58
N TYR A 165 -9.75 -6.89 1.84
CA TYR A 165 -10.99 -7.55 1.43
C TYR A 165 -11.43 -8.70 2.34
N GLU A 166 -10.59 -9.18 3.24
CA GLU A 166 -11.03 -10.14 4.24
C GLU A 166 -12.01 -9.47 5.21
N TYR A 167 -13.23 -10.04 5.33
CA TYR A 167 -14.24 -9.52 6.24
C TYR A 167 -13.91 -9.88 7.69
N ARG A 168 -13.95 -8.88 8.56
CA ARG A 168 -13.79 -9.01 10.02
C ARG A 168 -15.05 -8.50 10.70
N LYS A 169 -15.41 -9.10 11.85
CA LYS A 169 -16.60 -8.69 12.64
C LYS A 169 -16.57 -7.21 12.99
N THR A 170 -17.73 -6.59 12.86
CA THR A 170 -17.91 -5.14 13.02
C THR A 170 -18.64 -4.75 14.32
N GLY A 171 -19.30 -5.71 14.97
CA GLY A 171 -20.22 -5.46 16.09
C GLY A 171 -21.57 -4.89 15.65
N VAL A 172 -21.78 -4.65 14.35
CA VAL A 172 -23.06 -4.25 13.77
C VAL A 172 -23.82 -5.51 13.38
N ALA A 173 -24.86 -5.85 14.15
CA ALA A 173 -25.57 -7.13 14.02
C ALA A 173 -26.06 -7.40 12.58
N SER A 174 -26.65 -6.41 11.90
CA SER A 174 -27.14 -6.57 10.53
C SER A 174 -26.05 -6.91 9.51
N LEU A 175 -24.84 -6.38 9.70
CA LEU A 175 -23.70 -6.71 8.85
C LEU A 175 -23.10 -8.06 9.20
N ASP A 176 -22.92 -8.33 10.48
CA ASP A 176 -22.29 -9.56 10.94
C ASP A 176 -23.20 -10.79 10.66
N ASP A 177 -24.54 -10.67 10.82
CA ASP A 177 -25.50 -11.70 10.42
C ASP A 177 -25.52 -11.95 8.90
N ALA A 178 -25.41 -10.89 8.10
CA ALA A 178 -25.32 -11.02 6.64
C ALA A 178 -23.99 -11.69 6.21
N ALA A 179 -22.91 -11.37 6.90
CA ALA A 179 -21.60 -11.99 6.70
C ALA A 179 -21.60 -13.48 7.07
N ASP A 180 -22.20 -13.84 8.20
CA ASP A 180 -22.40 -15.23 8.62
C ASP A 180 -23.22 -16.02 7.58
N LYS A 181 -24.33 -15.44 7.11
CA LYS A 181 -25.17 -16.06 6.08
C LYS A 181 -24.48 -16.24 4.75
N ALA A 182 -23.61 -15.30 4.37
CA ALA A 182 -22.82 -15.37 3.15
C ALA A 182 -21.61 -16.32 3.27
N GLY A 183 -21.17 -16.66 4.48
CA GLY A 183 -20.03 -17.52 4.74
C GLY A 183 -18.70 -16.87 4.39
N VAL A 184 -18.55 -15.55 4.59
CA VAL A 184 -17.35 -14.80 4.17
C VAL A 184 -16.20 -14.84 5.15
N TYR A 185 -16.42 -15.26 6.39
CA TYR A 185 -15.36 -15.24 7.39
C TYR A 185 -14.18 -16.13 7.04
N GLY A 186 -12.99 -15.53 7.06
CA GLY A 186 -11.75 -16.20 6.71
C GLY A 186 -11.54 -16.39 5.19
N LEU A 187 -12.46 -15.91 4.35
CA LEU A 187 -12.25 -15.82 2.90
C LEU A 187 -11.59 -14.48 2.55
N THR A 188 -10.72 -14.55 1.56
CA THR A 188 -10.00 -13.39 1.02
C THR A 188 -10.44 -13.12 -0.42
N VAL A 189 -9.51 -12.95 -1.33
CA VAL A 189 -9.77 -12.73 -2.76
C VAL A 189 -9.30 -13.93 -3.59
N PRO A 190 -9.75 -14.10 -4.86
CA PRO A 190 -9.24 -15.13 -5.76
C PRO A 190 -7.74 -14.99 -6.01
N ILE A 191 -7.02 -16.12 -6.03
CA ILE A 191 -5.60 -16.16 -6.40
C ILE A 191 -5.50 -16.34 -7.92
N VAL A 192 -4.81 -15.41 -8.59
CA VAL A 192 -4.53 -15.43 -10.04
C VAL A 192 -3.02 -15.49 -10.25
N LYS A 193 -2.54 -16.59 -10.83
CA LYS A 193 -1.12 -16.82 -11.15
C LYS A 193 -0.85 -16.64 -12.65
N GLU A 194 0.42 -16.62 -13.02
CA GLU A 194 0.89 -16.61 -14.41
C GLU A 194 0.42 -17.84 -15.20
N THR A 195 0.06 -18.93 -14.50
CA THR A 195 -0.42 -20.18 -15.07
C THR A 195 -1.95 -20.30 -15.09
N THR A 196 -2.69 -19.37 -14.49
CA THR A 196 -4.15 -19.43 -14.40
C THR A 196 -4.78 -19.23 -15.79
N SER A 197 -5.49 -20.24 -16.27
CA SER A 197 -6.16 -20.23 -17.58
C SER A 197 -7.42 -19.35 -17.57
N LYS A 198 -7.92 -18.97 -18.76
CA LYS A 198 -9.19 -18.23 -18.89
C LYS A 198 -10.38 -18.98 -18.32
N THR A 199 -10.39 -20.31 -18.43
CA THR A 199 -11.46 -21.15 -17.88
C THR A 199 -11.44 -21.13 -16.35
N GLU A 200 -10.25 -21.22 -15.75
CA GLU A 200 -10.09 -21.14 -14.30
C GLU A 200 -10.49 -19.75 -13.77
N LEU A 201 -10.17 -18.67 -14.49
CA LEU A 201 -10.58 -17.31 -14.10
C LEU A 201 -12.11 -17.18 -13.96
N GLY A 202 -12.88 -17.83 -14.82
CA GLY A 202 -14.36 -17.83 -14.78
C GLY A 202 -14.96 -18.67 -13.64
N ASN A 203 -14.16 -19.40 -12.87
CA ASN A 203 -14.60 -20.18 -11.72
C ASN A 203 -13.51 -20.25 -10.64
N ASN A 204 -12.97 -19.11 -10.25
CA ASN A 204 -11.86 -18.96 -9.29
C ASN A 204 -12.42 -18.49 -7.93
N PRO A 205 -12.53 -19.38 -6.94
CA PRO A 205 -13.15 -19.02 -5.67
C PRO A 205 -12.29 -18.05 -4.84
N SER A 206 -12.95 -17.32 -3.94
CA SER A 206 -12.27 -16.59 -2.87
C SER A 206 -11.38 -17.55 -2.07
N ALA A 207 -10.10 -17.26 -1.96
CA ALA A 207 -9.14 -18.13 -1.27
C ALA A 207 -9.29 -17.99 0.26
N PRO A 208 -9.25 -19.09 1.02
CA PRO A 208 -9.17 -19.02 2.47
C PRO A 208 -7.86 -18.34 2.92
N PHE A 209 -7.88 -17.67 4.07
CA PHE A 209 -6.71 -16.96 4.61
C PHE A 209 -5.47 -17.88 4.72
N TYR A 210 -5.63 -19.12 5.15
CA TYR A 210 -4.54 -20.06 5.35
C TYR A 210 -3.87 -20.48 4.03
N THR A 211 -4.61 -20.50 2.92
CA THR A 211 -4.04 -20.70 1.58
C THR A 211 -3.35 -19.43 1.10
N MET A 212 -3.99 -18.26 1.31
CA MET A 212 -3.43 -16.97 0.92
C MET A 212 -2.10 -16.68 1.63
N TYR A 213 -1.99 -16.99 2.92
CA TYR A 213 -0.75 -16.81 3.68
C TYR A 213 0.41 -17.63 3.13
N ARG A 214 0.16 -18.93 2.83
CA ARG A 214 1.19 -19.80 2.24
C ARG A 214 1.54 -19.35 0.83
N PHE A 215 0.57 -18.96 0.03
CA PHE A 215 0.81 -18.42 -1.31
C PHE A 215 1.70 -17.17 -1.29
N ILE A 216 1.38 -16.17 -0.44
CA ILE A 216 2.18 -14.95 -0.32
C ILE A 216 3.59 -15.28 0.20
N MET A 217 3.70 -16.15 1.21
CA MET A 217 5.00 -16.57 1.75
C MET A 217 5.84 -17.31 0.70
N ASN A 218 5.22 -18.15 -0.11
CA ASN A 218 5.90 -18.84 -1.21
C ASN A 218 6.46 -17.83 -2.23
N ASP A 219 5.67 -16.83 -2.65
CA ASP A 219 6.15 -15.79 -3.54
C ASP A 219 7.30 -14.98 -2.93
N LEU A 220 7.23 -14.66 -1.62
CA LEU A 220 8.32 -13.97 -0.91
C LEU A 220 9.59 -14.82 -0.81
N ASN A 221 9.45 -16.13 -0.65
CA ASN A 221 10.60 -17.06 -0.63
C ASN A 221 11.23 -17.17 -2.03
N MET A 222 10.40 -17.30 -3.07
CA MET A 222 10.87 -17.30 -4.46
C MET A 222 11.55 -15.97 -4.84
N ALA A 223 11.01 -14.85 -4.35
CA ALA A 223 11.63 -13.53 -4.56
C ALA A 223 12.99 -13.43 -3.84
N GLU A 224 13.08 -13.85 -2.58
CA GLU A 224 14.33 -13.82 -1.80
C GLU A 224 15.42 -14.65 -2.47
N GLU A 225 15.09 -15.87 -2.94
CA GLU A 225 16.01 -16.74 -3.64
C GLU A 225 16.45 -16.13 -4.98
N ALA A 226 15.51 -15.69 -5.81
CA ALA A 226 15.79 -15.17 -7.15
C ALA A 226 16.57 -13.84 -7.12
N LEU A 227 16.32 -12.97 -6.13
CA LEU A 227 17.07 -11.73 -5.96
C LEU A 227 18.53 -11.97 -5.54
N GLY A 228 18.81 -13.03 -4.77
CA GLY A 228 20.20 -13.35 -4.40
C GLY A 228 20.93 -12.14 -3.81
N ASP A 229 22.04 -11.76 -4.42
CA ASP A 229 22.84 -10.59 -4.04
C ASP A 229 22.57 -9.38 -4.96
N TYR A 230 21.38 -9.31 -5.54
CA TYR A 230 20.98 -8.19 -6.40
C TYR A 230 21.05 -6.85 -5.67
N SER A 231 21.81 -5.92 -6.25
CA SER A 231 21.87 -4.52 -5.84
C SER A 231 20.98 -3.68 -6.74
N ARG A 232 19.96 -3.08 -6.19
CA ARG A 232 18.99 -2.27 -6.93
C ARG A 232 19.54 -0.90 -7.30
N SER A 233 19.12 -0.38 -8.44
CA SER A 233 19.52 0.94 -8.93
C SER A 233 18.80 2.10 -8.22
N ASN A 234 17.63 1.85 -7.64
CA ASN A 234 16.83 2.85 -6.93
C ASN A 234 15.82 2.18 -5.99
N LYS A 235 15.15 2.99 -5.17
CA LYS A 235 14.21 2.53 -4.13
C LYS A 235 12.85 2.04 -4.66
N ALA A 236 12.58 2.13 -5.96
CA ALA A 236 11.36 1.56 -6.55
C ALA A 236 11.53 0.09 -7.00
N PHE A 237 12.75 -0.44 -6.98
CA PHE A 237 13.00 -1.88 -7.10
C PHE A 237 13.12 -2.53 -5.74
N MET A 238 12.76 -3.80 -5.68
CA MET A 238 12.91 -4.60 -4.48
C MET A 238 14.29 -5.26 -4.43
N ASP A 239 14.87 -5.30 -3.25
CA ASP A 239 16.00 -6.13 -2.87
C ASP A 239 15.60 -7.00 -1.67
N LYS A 240 16.51 -7.79 -1.13
CA LYS A 240 16.22 -8.62 0.04
C LYS A 240 15.70 -7.83 1.24
N SER A 241 16.11 -6.58 1.41
CA SER A 241 15.62 -5.76 2.52
C SER A 241 14.12 -5.52 2.45
N VAL A 242 13.60 -5.24 1.25
CA VAL A 242 12.16 -5.05 1.01
C VAL A 242 11.41 -6.37 1.20
N ILE A 243 11.97 -7.48 0.72
CA ILE A 243 11.36 -8.81 0.93
C ILE A 243 11.28 -9.15 2.43
N TYR A 244 12.31 -8.85 3.21
CA TYR A 244 12.28 -9.02 4.67
C TYR A 244 11.21 -8.13 5.32
N GLY A 245 11.07 -6.89 4.89
CA GLY A 245 9.99 -6.00 5.34
C GLY A 245 8.60 -6.53 5.01
N LEU A 246 8.38 -7.09 3.80
CA LEU A 246 7.11 -7.72 3.42
C LEU A 246 6.84 -8.99 4.24
N LYS A 247 7.86 -9.80 4.50
CA LYS A 247 7.75 -10.96 5.41
C LYS A 247 7.40 -10.52 6.83
N THR A 248 7.99 -9.43 7.32
CA THR A 248 7.65 -8.84 8.62
C THR A 248 6.18 -8.48 8.70
N ARG A 249 5.66 -7.75 7.71
CA ARG A 249 4.23 -7.37 7.63
C ARG A 249 3.30 -8.60 7.60
N LEU A 250 3.67 -9.64 6.84
CA LEU A 250 2.87 -10.85 6.74
C LEU A 250 2.86 -11.63 8.06
N TRP A 251 4.03 -11.84 8.68
CA TRP A 251 4.15 -12.52 9.95
C TRP A 251 3.42 -11.78 11.08
N LEU A 252 3.48 -10.43 11.11
CA LEU A 252 2.78 -9.62 12.10
C LEU A 252 1.25 -9.76 11.97
N ALA A 253 0.74 -9.77 10.74
CA ALA A 253 -0.68 -9.98 10.49
C ALA A 253 -1.14 -11.38 10.92
N MET A 254 -0.35 -12.42 10.65
CA MET A 254 -0.60 -13.79 11.13
C MET A 254 -0.53 -13.90 12.65
N ALA A 255 0.49 -13.30 13.26
CA ALA A 255 0.66 -13.30 14.72
C ALA A 255 -0.57 -12.73 15.43
N SER A 256 -1.03 -11.54 15.02
CA SER A 256 -2.24 -10.90 15.57
C SER A 256 -3.49 -11.77 15.38
N ARG A 257 -3.62 -12.43 14.23
CA ARG A 257 -4.76 -13.33 13.98
C ARG A 257 -4.76 -14.55 14.89
N PHE A 258 -3.63 -15.22 15.00
CA PHE A 258 -3.52 -16.46 15.75
C PHE A 258 -3.51 -16.25 17.27
N GLU A 259 -3.13 -15.06 17.74
CA GLU A 259 -3.33 -14.65 19.13
C GLU A 259 -4.81 -14.46 19.45
N GLN A 260 -5.60 -13.94 18.52
CA GLN A 260 -7.04 -13.69 18.69
C GLN A 260 -7.89 -14.94 18.45
N SER A 261 -7.40 -15.96 17.72
CA SER A 261 -8.19 -17.13 17.31
C SER A 261 -7.35 -18.40 17.26
N ALA A 262 -7.50 -19.24 18.30
CA ALA A 262 -6.91 -20.57 18.32
C ALA A 262 -7.47 -21.47 17.21
N ASP A 263 -8.74 -21.30 16.82
CA ASP A 263 -9.37 -22.04 15.74
C ASP A 263 -8.72 -21.70 14.38
N ASP A 264 -8.37 -20.45 14.15
CA ASP A 264 -7.70 -20.04 12.91
C ASP A 264 -6.25 -20.54 12.86
N LEU A 265 -5.57 -20.59 14.02
CA LEU A 265 -4.27 -21.24 14.12
C LEU A 265 -4.38 -22.73 13.78
N ALA A 266 -5.38 -23.43 14.33
CA ALA A 266 -5.59 -24.85 14.03
C ALA A 266 -5.87 -25.11 12.55
N LYS A 267 -6.68 -24.26 11.89
CA LYS A 267 -6.92 -24.31 10.44
C LYS A 267 -5.62 -24.11 9.64
N GLN A 268 -4.74 -23.20 10.07
CA GLN A 268 -3.46 -22.97 9.41
C GLN A 268 -2.54 -24.18 9.55
N ILE A 269 -2.42 -24.75 10.75
CA ILE A 269 -1.61 -25.96 11.00
C ILE A 269 -2.11 -27.14 10.15
N GLU A 270 -3.42 -27.28 10.03
CA GLU A 270 -4.00 -28.33 9.16
C GLU A 270 -3.73 -28.06 7.69
N ALA A 271 -3.84 -26.81 7.25
CA ALA A 271 -3.57 -26.42 5.87
C ALA A 271 -2.09 -26.58 5.47
N ASP A 272 -1.17 -26.52 6.42
CA ASP A 272 0.26 -26.78 6.18
C ASP A 272 0.55 -28.22 5.69
N LYS A 273 -0.41 -29.13 5.83
CA LYS A 273 -0.34 -30.50 5.31
C LYS A 273 -0.77 -30.63 3.84
N ASN A 274 -1.31 -29.56 3.23
CA ASN A 274 -1.78 -29.60 1.86
C ASN A 274 -0.63 -29.63 0.85
N GLU A 275 -0.74 -30.49 -0.14
CA GLU A 275 0.20 -30.61 -1.26
C GLU A 275 -0.22 -29.70 -2.44
N ASP A 276 -0.51 -28.42 -2.16
CA ASP A 276 -0.92 -27.44 -3.17
C ASP A 276 0.24 -26.64 -3.79
N GLY A 277 1.47 -26.98 -3.41
CA GLY A 277 2.69 -26.36 -3.93
C GLY A 277 3.07 -25.03 -3.29
N TYR A 278 2.35 -24.58 -2.25
CA TYR A 278 2.69 -23.31 -1.56
C TYR A 278 3.61 -23.51 -0.34
N GLY A 279 3.94 -24.77 0.00
CA GLY A 279 4.78 -25.10 1.14
C GLY A 279 4.08 -24.94 2.48
N THR A 280 4.85 -24.98 3.55
CA THR A 280 4.37 -24.90 4.93
C THR A 280 4.91 -23.66 5.63
N LEU A 281 4.17 -23.13 6.61
CA LEU A 281 4.65 -22.05 7.49
C LEU A 281 5.41 -22.62 8.70
N GLY A 282 5.12 -23.86 9.10
CA GLY A 282 5.80 -24.59 10.16
C GLY A 282 5.63 -23.99 11.55
N ILE A 283 4.49 -23.33 11.81
CA ILE A 283 4.16 -22.67 13.08
C ILE A 283 3.25 -23.54 13.93
N THR A 284 3.35 -23.38 15.25
CA THR A 284 2.54 -24.09 16.25
C THR A 284 1.83 -23.12 17.20
N SER A 285 2.22 -21.87 17.23
CA SER A 285 1.69 -20.83 18.11
C SER A 285 1.76 -19.43 17.48
N ALA A 286 1.00 -18.47 18.03
CA ALA A 286 1.13 -17.06 17.69
C ALA A 286 2.55 -16.53 18.03
N ASN A 287 3.16 -17.04 19.10
CA ASN A 287 4.52 -16.66 19.49
C ASN A 287 5.58 -17.05 18.44
N ASP A 288 5.39 -18.15 17.72
CA ASP A 288 6.28 -18.52 16.60
C ASP A 288 6.24 -17.44 15.51
N CYS A 289 5.04 -16.89 15.24
CA CYS A 289 4.88 -15.80 14.30
C CYS A 289 5.55 -14.51 14.81
N PHE A 290 5.37 -14.12 16.09
CA PHE A 290 6.06 -12.97 16.66
C PHE A 290 7.59 -13.13 16.66
N ALA A 291 8.11 -14.33 16.90
CA ALA A 291 9.53 -14.62 16.76
C ALA A 291 10.01 -14.38 15.32
N LYS A 292 9.20 -14.76 14.32
CA LYS A 292 9.49 -14.47 12.90
C LYS A 292 9.41 -12.98 12.57
N VAL A 293 8.47 -12.24 13.15
CA VAL A 293 8.45 -10.77 13.03
C VAL A 293 9.76 -10.19 13.54
N ALA A 294 10.21 -10.55 14.73
CA ALA A 294 11.47 -10.05 15.30
C ALA A 294 12.67 -10.41 14.41
N GLU A 295 12.73 -11.65 13.90
CA GLU A 295 13.79 -12.12 13.00
C GLU A 295 13.84 -11.27 11.71
N TYR A 296 12.72 -11.17 11.00
CA TYR A 296 12.70 -10.49 9.69
C TYR A 296 12.79 -8.98 9.79
N ALA A 297 12.23 -8.36 10.84
CA ALA A 297 12.41 -6.93 11.11
C ALA A 297 13.90 -6.58 11.32
N GLN A 298 14.61 -7.39 12.11
CA GLN A 298 16.06 -7.21 12.31
C GLN A 298 16.85 -7.42 11.01
N LYS A 299 16.51 -8.45 10.22
CA LYS A 299 17.13 -8.66 8.90
C LYS A 299 16.89 -7.46 7.98
N ALA A 300 15.68 -6.90 7.99
CA ALA A 300 15.31 -5.74 7.18
C ALA A 300 16.07 -4.48 7.58
N ILE A 301 16.15 -4.18 8.91
CA ILE A 301 16.86 -3.03 9.46
C ILE A 301 18.36 -3.08 9.10
N HIS A 302 18.97 -4.27 9.16
CA HIS A 302 20.41 -4.42 8.99
C HIS A 302 20.85 -4.89 7.60
N ALA A 303 19.91 -5.01 6.64
CA ALA A 303 20.23 -5.43 5.28
C ALA A 303 21.01 -4.39 4.47
N ASP A 304 20.92 -3.11 4.86
CA ASP A 304 21.58 -1.97 4.23
C ASP A 304 21.90 -0.93 5.33
N THR A 305 22.37 0.23 4.97
CA THR A 305 22.72 1.36 5.85
C THR A 305 21.51 2.22 6.23
N TYR A 306 20.35 1.59 6.44
CA TYR A 306 19.10 2.30 6.77
C TYR A 306 19.20 3.04 8.11
N LYS A 307 18.62 4.24 8.14
CA LYS A 307 18.56 5.09 9.34
C LYS A 307 17.21 5.77 9.43
N PRO A 308 16.62 5.87 10.65
CA PRO A 308 15.47 6.73 10.87
C PRO A 308 15.77 8.18 10.48
N LEU A 309 14.79 8.86 9.88
CA LEU A 309 14.92 10.27 9.49
C LEU A 309 15.30 11.14 10.69
N THR A 310 16.24 12.04 10.46
CA THR A 310 16.54 13.14 11.37
C THR A 310 15.49 14.25 11.25
N GLU A 311 15.43 15.15 12.24
CA GLU A 311 14.58 16.35 12.16
C GLU A 311 14.88 17.19 10.91
N ALA A 312 16.18 17.32 10.57
CA ALA A 312 16.61 18.12 9.42
C ALA A 312 16.13 17.54 8.09
N GLU A 313 16.24 16.21 7.91
CA GLU A 313 15.78 15.51 6.71
C GLU A 313 14.26 15.52 6.62
N TRP A 314 13.55 15.28 7.73
CA TRP A 314 12.09 15.29 7.78
C TRP A 314 11.51 16.64 7.41
N SER A 315 12.10 17.73 7.91
CA SER A 315 11.60 19.10 7.76
C SER A 315 12.24 19.88 6.60
N ASP A 316 13.08 19.24 5.78
CA ASP A 316 13.70 19.92 4.65
C ASP A 316 12.64 20.44 3.67
N THR A 317 12.74 21.71 3.29
CA THR A 317 11.73 22.39 2.46
C THR A 317 11.76 21.99 0.99
N ASN A 318 12.77 21.25 0.55
CA ASN A 318 12.91 20.77 -0.83
C ASN A 318 12.72 19.26 -0.94
N THR A 319 13.23 18.49 0.04
CA THR A 319 13.38 17.05 -0.06
C THR A 319 12.64 16.26 1.02
N GLY A 320 12.01 16.95 1.98
CA GLY A 320 11.28 16.31 3.08
C GLY A 320 10.06 15.52 2.56
N PHE A 321 10.04 14.20 2.76
CA PHE A 321 9.00 13.25 2.34
C PHE A 321 8.64 13.24 0.84
N ASN A 322 9.49 13.79 -0.03
CA ASN A 322 9.25 13.80 -1.46
C ASN A 322 10.41 13.25 -2.29
N THR A 323 11.50 12.90 -1.63
CA THR A 323 12.72 12.37 -2.25
C THR A 323 13.25 11.20 -1.44
N ALA A 324 13.65 10.12 -2.12
CA ALA A 324 14.21 8.93 -1.47
C ALA A 324 15.48 9.26 -0.67
N ASN A 325 15.59 8.68 0.53
CA ASN A 325 16.68 8.87 1.49
C ASN A 325 17.01 7.56 2.23
N ASP A 326 17.86 7.63 3.25
CA ASP A 326 18.33 6.44 3.98
C ASP A 326 17.24 5.79 4.85
N SER A 327 16.14 6.48 5.17
CA SER A 327 15.01 5.88 5.88
C SER A 327 14.14 5.00 4.97
N TRP A 328 14.10 5.31 3.67
CA TRP A 328 13.24 4.61 2.73
C TRP A 328 13.82 3.25 2.35
N MET A 329 13.13 2.21 2.68
CA MET A 329 13.42 0.86 2.21
C MET A 329 12.82 0.62 0.83
N PHE A 330 11.61 1.15 0.57
CA PHE A 330 10.89 1.03 -0.69
C PHE A 330 10.04 2.27 -0.93
N GLY A 331 9.88 2.69 -2.19
CA GLY A 331 9.10 3.87 -2.52
C GLY A 331 8.77 3.98 -4.00
N THR A 332 7.92 4.92 -4.36
CA THR A 332 7.74 5.32 -5.76
C THR A 332 8.96 6.08 -6.24
N LEU A 333 9.18 6.10 -7.55
CA LEU A 333 10.20 6.93 -8.18
C LEU A 333 9.53 7.83 -9.21
N VAL A 334 9.44 9.12 -8.89
CA VAL A 334 8.97 10.17 -9.79
C VAL A 334 10.06 11.22 -9.87
N ASN A 335 10.75 11.30 -11.02
CA ASN A 335 11.89 12.18 -11.23
C ASN A 335 11.77 13.04 -12.49
N SER A 336 10.66 12.91 -13.22
CA SER A 336 10.39 13.73 -14.40
C SER A 336 8.88 13.98 -14.55
N LYS A 337 8.54 15.05 -15.29
CA LYS A 337 7.15 15.44 -15.54
C LYS A 337 6.38 14.44 -16.42
N GLU A 338 7.07 13.64 -17.21
CA GLU A 338 6.47 12.61 -18.06
C GLU A 338 5.87 11.45 -17.23
N GLN A 339 6.27 11.33 -15.96
CA GLN A 339 5.77 10.33 -15.03
C GLN A 339 4.59 10.81 -14.19
N ILE A 340 4.19 12.08 -14.32
CA ILE A 340 3.09 12.67 -13.57
C ILE A 340 1.92 12.98 -14.51
N ASN A 341 0.72 13.00 -13.95
CA ASN A 341 -0.42 13.58 -14.63
C ASN A 341 -0.33 15.11 -14.58
N THR A 342 -0.71 15.74 -15.66
CA THR A 342 -0.80 17.19 -15.74
C THR A 342 -2.00 17.76 -14.95
N SER A 343 -2.93 16.91 -14.50
CA SER A 343 -4.05 17.33 -13.65
C SER A 343 -3.63 17.42 -12.19
N GLU A 344 -3.62 18.62 -11.66
CA GLU A 344 -3.33 18.90 -10.25
C GLU A 344 -4.28 18.19 -9.27
N TRP A 345 -5.49 17.83 -9.72
CA TRP A 345 -6.58 17.30 -8.90
C TRP A 345 -6.46 15.83 -8.55
N TYR A 346 -5.62 15.10 -9.26
CA TYR A 346 -5.61 13.64 -9.23
C TYR A 346 -4.32 13.06 -8.68
N THR A 347 -3.46 13.85 -8.08
CA THR A 347 -2.22 13.37 -7.50
C THR A 347 -2.26 13.37 -5.99
N PHE A 348 -1.55 12.43 -5.36
CA PHE A 348 -1.36 12.40 -3.92
C PHE A 348 -0.87 13.77 -3.38
N TRP A 349 0.05 14.40 -4.07
CA TRP A 349 0.62 15.70 -3.68
C TRP A 349 -0.41 16.81 -3.74
N GLY A 350 -1.31 16.77 -4.71
CA GLY A 350 -2.43 17.71 -4.81
C GLY A 350 -3.39 17.63 -3.62
N TRP A 351 -3.53 16.47 -3.01
CA TRP A 351 -4.39 16.28 -1.83
C TRP A 351 -3.68 16.52 -0.51
N MET A 352 -2.36 16.27 -0.46
CA MET A 352 -1.59 16.26 0.78
C MET A 352 -0.77 17.52 1.02
N CYS A 353 -0.34 18.25 -0.01
CA CYS A 353 0.56 19.37 0.16
C CYS A 353 -0.19 20.63 0.58
N SER A 354 -0.23 20.94 1.88
CA SER A 354 -0.87 22.15 2.41
C SER A 354 -0.10 23.44 2.06
N GLU A 355 1.19 23.32 1.74
CA GLU A 355 2.02 24.48 1.38
C GLU A 355 1.82 24.96 -0.07
N ALA A 356 1.15 24.15 -0.92
CA ALA A 356 0.94 24.48 -2.33
C ALA A 356 -0.10 25.57 -2.55
N ALA A 357 0.06 26.33 -3.65
CA ALA A 357 -0.95 27.26 -4.14
C ALA A 357 -1.77 26.67 -5.32
N TRP A 358 -1.88 25.35 -5.38
CA TRP A 358 -2.57 24.59 -6.41
C TRP A 358 -3.35 23.42 -5.80
N SER A 359 -4.18 22.75 -6.60
CA SER A 359 -5.05 21.66 -6.17
C SER A 359 -5.93 22.00 -4.95
N MET A 360 -6.07 21.12 -3.98
CA MET A 360 -6.94 21.31 -2.81
C MET A 360 -6.58 22.56 -1.99
N ALA A 361 -5.30 22.83 -1.82
CA ALA A 361 -4.81 23.97 -1.05
C ALA A 361 -5.22 25.32 -1.65
N GLN A 362 -5.35 25.46 -2.98
CA GLN A 362 -5.81 26.70 -3.61
C GLN A 362 -7.26 27.09 -3.23
N PHE A 363 -8.06 26.10 -2.82
CA PHE A 363 -9.45 26.28 -2.36
C PHE A 363 -9.56 26.28 -0.84
N ASN A 364 -8.45 26.36 -0.13
CA ASN A 364 -8.38 26.33 1.33
C ASN A 364 -8.96 25.04 1.94
N SER A 365 -8.87 23.94 1.21
CA SER A 365 -9.20 22.60 1.70
C SER A 365 -7.90 21.86 2.04
N TYR A 366 -7.71 21.51 3.31
CA TYR A 366 -6.43 21.03 3.82
C TYR A 366 -6.60 19.73 4.62
N ARG A 367 -5.73 18.74 4.40
CA ARG A 367 -5.62 17.61 5.31
C ARG A 367 -4.96 18.03 6.61
N CYS A 368 -5.54 17.57 7.69
CA CYS A 368 -5.13 17.90 9.05
C CYS A 368 -4.88 16.63 9.85
N ILE A 369 -4.11 16.73 10.91
CA ILE A 369 -4.08 15.69 11.94
C ILE A 369 -5.31 15.84 12.86
N SER A 370 -5.81 14.72 13.41
CA SER A 370 -6.86 14.80 14.43
C SER A 370 -6.34 15.52 15.68
N LYS A 371 -7.19 16.35 16.26
CA LYS A 371 -6.89 17.00 17.54
C LYS A 371 -6.50 15.98 18.61
N ALA A 372 -7.20 14.84 18.65
CA ALA A 372 -6.96 13.78 19.63
C ALA A 372 -5.54 13.19 19.53
N LEU A 373 -4.99 13.05 18.33
CA LEU A 373 -3.61 12.60 18.16
C LEU A 373 -2.62 13.74 18.39
N TYR A 374 -2.89 14.93 17.85
CA TYR A 374 -2.02 16.09 18.03
C TYR A 374 -1.75 16.42 19.51
N ASP A 375 -2.78 16.34 20.35
CA ASP A 375 -2.69 16.60 21.79
C ASP A 375 -1.81 15.55 22.53
N LYS A 376 -1.58 14.38 21.93
CA LYS A 376 -0.66 13.36 22.48
C LYS A 376 0.80 13.59 22.08
N ILE A 377 1.07 14.50 21.14
CA ILE A 377 2.43 14.81 20.71
C ILE A 377 3.02 15.83 21.70
N SER A 378 4.04 15.44 22.43
CA SER A 378 4.75 16.32 23.35
C SER A 378 5.37 17.53 22.63
N THR A 379 5.48 18.66 23.31
CA THR A 379 6.25 19.82 22.81
C THR A 379 7.76 19.54 22.70
N LYS A 380 8.24 18.42 23.26
CA LYS A 380 9.62 17.95 23.14
C LYS A 380 9.86 17.06 21.93
N ASP A 381 8.78 16.59 21.31
CA ASP A 381 8.81 15.81 20.08
C ASP A 381 8.83 16.77 18.89
N TRP A 382 9.96 16.81 18.19
CA TRP A 382 10.10 17.72 17.04
C TRP A 382 9.12 17.41 15.90
N ARG A 383 8.58 16.19 15.81
CA ARG A 383 7.55 15.84 14.82
C ARG A 383 6.28 16.66 14.98
N ARG A 384 6.01 17.23 16.17
CA ARG A 384 4.86 18.12 16.40
C ARG A 384 4.78 19.28 15.40
N GLN A 385 5.93 19.75 14.90
CA GLN A 385 6.03 20.82 13.90
C GLN A 385 5.57 20.40 12.49
N SER A 386 5.27 19.11 12.30
CA SER A 386 4.67 18.61 11.04
C SER A 386 3.20 18.99 10.88
N TRP A 387 2.63 19.67 11.88
CA TRP A 387 1.25 20.16 11.83
C TRP A 387 1.16 21.54 12.47
N VAL A 388 0.30 22.37 11.90
CA VAL A 388 0.12 23.75 12.39
C VAL A 388 -0.47 23.74 13.81
N ASN A 389 0.25 24.31 14.76
CA ASN A 389 -0.25 24.49 16.12
C ASN A 389 -1.48 25.42 16.11
N PRO A 390 -2.56 25.10 16.84
CA PRO A 390 -3.73 25.97 16.93
C PRO A 390 -3.43 27.44 17.27
N ALA A 391 -2.44 27.69 18.11
CA ALA A 391 -2.03 29.04 18.47
C ALA A 391 -1.34 29.82 17.33
N ASP A 392 -0.87 29.12 16.30
CA ASP A 392 -0.09 29.67 15.18
C ASP A 392 -0.88 29.69 13.86
N ALA A 393 -2.10 29.16 13.85
CA ALA A 393 -2.96 29.14 12.68
C ALA A 393 -3.60 30.49 12.39
N GLY A 394 -3.89 30.73 11.10
CA GLY A 394 -4.58 31.93 10.65
C GLY A 394 -3.69 33.17 10.56
N GLU A 395 -4.31 34.30 10.39
CA GLU A 395 -3.62 35.58 10.21
C GLU A 395 -2.78 35.96 11.44
N LYS A 396 -1.49 36.07 11.25
CA LYS A 396 -0.54 36.59 12.23
C LYS A 396 0.04 37.90 11.68
N ILE A 397 -0.36 38.99 12.27
CA ILE A 397 0.21 40.30 11.97
C ILE A 397 1.42 40.49 12.91
N ASN A 398 2.63 40.62 12.36
CA ASN A 398 3.81 40.94 13.15
C ASN A 398 3.80 42.40 13.65
N ALA A 399 4.75 42.76 14.52
CA ALA A 399 4.86 44.08 15.08
C ALA A 399 5.04 45.22 14.04
N ALA A 400 5.40 44.89 12.79
CA ALA A 400 5.51 45.81 11.66
C ALA A 400 4.21 45.90 10.84
N GLY A 401 3.11 45.25 11.27
CA GLY A 401 1.84 45.23 10.58
C GLY A 401 1.82 44.36 9.31
N LYS A 402 2.73 43.42 9.18
CA LYS A 402 2.83 42.48 8.06
C LYS A 402 2.61 41.05 8.51
N ASP A 403 1.91 40.27 7.72
CA ASP A 403 1.79 38.84 7.92
C ASP A 403 3.16 38.16 7.86
N SER A 404 3.40 37.21 8.75
CA SER A 404 4.64 36.46 8.82
C SER A 404 4.39 35.01 9.24
N VAL A 405 5.24 34.13 8.76
CA VAL A 405 5.26 32.74 9.26
C VAL A 405 5.77 32.75 10.70
N PRO A 406 5.08 32.08 11.64
CA PRO A 406 5.54 32.00 13.02
C PRO A 406 6.91 31.34 13.13
N ALA A 407 7.71 31.76 14.12
CA ALA A 407 9.03 31.21 14.35
C ALA A 407 8.95 29.71 14.69
N GLY A 408 9.90 28.92 14.17
CA GLY A 408 9.98 27.49 14.40
C GLY A 408 9.49 26.61 13.23
N TYR A 409 8.71 27.16 12.31
CA TYR A 409 8.30 26.42 11.10
C TYR A 409 9.30 26.64 9.97
N LYS A 410 9.76 25.53 9.39
CA LYS A 410 10.59 25.54 8.18
C LYS A 410 9.66 25.45 6.98
N THR A 411 9.48 26.53 6.24
CA THR A 411 8.60 26.58 5.05
C THR A 411 9.09 27.65 4.07
N LYS A 412 8.69 27.52 2.81
CA LYS A 412 8.86 28.52 1.75
C LYS A 412 7.64 29.43 1.58
N MET A 413 6.58 29.19 2.35
CA MET A 413 5.38 30.03 2.28
C MET A 413 5.68 31.47 2.71
N THR A 414 4.97 32.40 2.07
CA THR A 414 4.85 33.78 2.55
C THR A 414 3.90 33.87 3.74
N GLY A 415 3.90 34.98 4.47
CA GLY A 415 2.91 35.24 5.53
C GLY A 415 1.47 35.18 5.04
N GLU A 416 1.20 35.66 3.83
CA GLU A 416 -0.15 35.62 3.20
C GLU A 416 -0.60 34.19 2.90
N GLN A 417 0.31 33.32 2.49
CA GLN A 417 0.01 31.90 2.29
C GLN A 417 -0.24 31.20 3.63
N TRP A 418 0.60 31.49 4.64
CA TRP A 418 0.45 30.96 5.98
C TRP A 418 -0.89 31.33 6.62
N ALA A 419 -1.35 32.56 6.42
CA ALA A 419 -2.60 33.08 6.97
C ALA A 419 -3.85 32.25 6.57
N LYS A 420 -3.75 31.47 5.51
CA LYS A 420 -4.83 30.57 5.04
C LYS A 420 -4.82 29.20 5.72
N LEU A 421 -3.75 28.83 6.39
CA LEU A 421 -3.64 27.50 7.00
C LEU A 421 -4.51 27.39 8.24
N PRO A 422 -5.37 26.37 8.31
CA PRO A 422 -6.15 26.10 9.51
C PRO A 422 -5.29 25.46 10.61
N GLN A 423 -5.86 25.38 11.79
CA GLN A 423 -5.31 24.58 12.89
C GLN A 423 -5.09 23.13 12.41
N TYR A 424 -4.00 22.54 12.85
CA TYR A 424 -3.64 21.13 12.58
C TYR A 424 -3.32 20.79 11.11
N ALA A 425 -3.27 21.80 10.20
CA ALA A 425 -2.93 21.57 8.80
C ALA A 425 -1.58 20.85 8.66
N ASN A 426 -1.53 19.90 7.73
CA ASN A 426 -0.37 19.08 7.48
C ASN A 426 0.77 19.86 6.80
N MET A 427 1.97 19.71 7.32
CA MET A 427 3.24 20.17 6.76
C MET A 427 4.28 19.05 6.62
N LYS A 428 3.88 17.79 6.85
CA LYS A 428 4.75 16.62 6.69
C LYS A 428 5.07 16.36 5.23
N PHE A 429 4.04 16.41 4.36
CA PHE A 429 4.18 16.13 2.94
C PHE A 429 4.34 17.44 2.15
N ARG A 430 5.48 17.56 1.47
CA ARG A 430 5.90 18.77 0.77
C ARG A 430 5.96 18.58 -0.73
N ALA A 431 5.69 19.63 -1.47
CA ALA A 431 5.84 19.64 -2.93
C ALA A 431 7.28 19.35 -3.37
N GLY A 432 7.45 18.72 -4.50
CA GLY A 432 8.75 18.41 -5.09
C GLY A 432 9.55 19.68 -5.37
N SER A 433 10.83 19.68 -4.98
CA SER A 433 11.78 20.81 -5.13
C SER A 433 11.23 22.14 -4.62
N GLY A 434 10.28 22.10 -3.66
CA GLY A 434 9.61 23.29 -3.12
C GLY A 434 8.72 24.02 -4.12
N GLY A 435 8.14 23.31 -5.08
CA GLY A 435 7.18 23.83 -6.07
C GLY A 435 5.83 24.15 -5.45
N ILE A 436 5.76 25.25 -4.69
CA ILE A 436 4.58 25.65 -3.91
C ILE A 436 3.73 26.73 -4.58
N THR A 437 4.25 27.43 -5.58
CA THR A 437 3.49 28.46 -6.32
C THR A 437 2.69 27.82 -7.46
N LYS A 438 1.65 28.53 -7.92
CA LYS A 438 0.83 28.06 -9.04
C LYS A 438 1.62 27.87 -10.34
N ASN A 439 2.70 28.63 -10.51
CA ASN A 439 3.58 28.53 -11.68
C ASN A 439 4.52 27.32 -11.61
N ASP A 440 4.70 26.75 -10.42
CA ASP A 440 5.60 25.62 -10.16
C ASP A 440 4.85 24.28 -10.03
N LEU A 441 3.58 24.22 -10.44
CA LEU A 441 2.72 23.04 -10.33
C LEU A 441 3.38 21.78 -10.86
N GLU A 442 3.94 21.81 -12.07
CA GLU A 442 4.59 20.63 -12.66
C GLU A 442 5.78 20.17 -11.80
N THR A 443 6.64 21.10 -11.38
CA THR A 443 7.77 20.81 -10.50
C THR A 443 7.31 20.27 -9.14
N GLY A 444 6.25 20.85 -8.58
CA GLY A 444 5.68 20.44 -7.30
C GLY A 444 5.12 19.02 -7.27
N GLN A 445 4.71 18.50 -8.41
CA GLN A 445 4.23 17.13 -8.54
C GLN A 445 5.34 16.10 -8.84
N ILE A 446 6.55 16.54 -9.21
CA ILE A 446 7.72 15.66 -9.35
C ILE A 446 8.21 15.31 -7.95
N ALA A 447 7.57 14.33 -7.35
CA ALA A 447 7.83 13.92 -5.98
C ALA A 447 7.58 12.41 -5.80
N SER A 448 8.50 11.75 -5.11
CA SER A 448 8.41 10.34 -4.77
C SER A 448 7.78 10.15 -3.38
N LEU A 449 7.26 8.96 -3.10
CA LEU A 449 6.56 8.65 -1.85
C LEU A 449 7.14 7.36 -1.24
N PRO A 450 7.42 7.31 0.08
CA PRO A 450 7.81 6.09 0.75
C PRO A 450 6.63 5.10 0.81
N LEU A 451 6.90 3.83 0.53
CA LEU A 451 5.97 2.71 0.68
C LEU A 451 6.39 1.79 1.84
N MET A 452 7.64 1.89 2.25
CA MET A 452 8.21 1.20 3.40
C MET A 452 9.39 2.01 3.93
N ARG A 453 9.40 2.28 5.22
CA ARG A 453 10.51 2.95 5.91
C ARG A 453 11.06 2.07 7.03
N VAL A 454 12.32 2.28 7.36
CA VAL A 454 12.98 1.51 8.42
C VAL A 454 12.33 1.70 9.79
N GLU A 455 11.71 2.85 10.04
CA GLU A 455 10.98 3.13 11.28
C GLU A 455 9.80 2.17 11.50
N GLU A 456 9.12 1.77 10.44
CA GLU A 456 8.07 0.74 10.51
C GLU A 456 8.63 -0.57 11.05
N MET A 457 9.79 -1.00 10.55
CA MET A 457 10.46 -2.23 10.99
C MET A 457 10.88 -2.18 12.46
N TYR A 458 11.28 -1.01 12.96
CA TYR A 458 11.55 -0.82 14.38
C TYR A 458 10.30 -1.01 15.23
N PHE A 459 9.16 -0.43 14.83
CA PHE A 459 7.91 -0.57 15.57
C PHE A 459 7.38 -2.00 15.52
N ASP A 460 7.48 -2.67 14.39
CA ASP A 460 7.08 -4.07 14.25
C ASP A 460 7.97 -4.97 15.14
N TYR A 461 9.26 -4.70 15.20
CA TYR A 461 10.19 -5.37 16.10
C TYR A 461 9.82 -5.14 17.58
N PHE A 462 9.48 -3.92 17.98
CA PHE A 462 9.10 -3.62 19.36
C PHE A 462 7.84 -4.36 19.78
N GLU A 463 6.84 -4.46 18.89
CA GLU A 463 5.66 -5.27 19.15
C GLU A 463 6.02 -6.76 19.32
N ALA A 464 6.84 -7.28 18.44
CA ALA A 464 7.26 -8.68 18.49
C ALA A 464 8.00 -9.03 19.79
N ILE A 465 8.92 -8.18 20.25
CA ILE A 465 9.63 -8.44 21.51
C ILE A 465 8.76 -8.25 22.75
N ALA A 466 7.67 -7.47 22.67
CA ALA A 466 6.70 -7.41 23.76
C ALA A 466 6.07 -8.79 24.03
N HIS A 467 5.79 -9.55 22.97
CA HIS A 467 5.23 -10.90 23.07
C HIS A 467 6.29 -11.96 23.39
N THR A 468 7.51 -11.83 22.88
CA THR A 468 8.54 -12.87 23.00
C THR A 468 9.53 -12.66 24.15
N GLN A 469 9.75 -11.41 24.60
CA GLN A 469 10.72 -11.05 25.64
C GLN A 469 10.08 -10.29 26.80
N GLY A 470 8.82 -9.87 26.64
CA GLY A 470 8.04 -9.18 27.66
C GLY A 470 7.97 -7.65 27.49
N VAL A 471 6.93 -7.09 28.10
CA VAL A 471 6.54 -5.68 27.96
C VAL A 471 7.64 -4.72 28.44
N GLU A 472 8.40 -5.07 29.47
CA GLU A 472 9.45 -4.20 30.01
C GLU A 472 10.58 -3.98 28.97
N ALA A 473 11.03 -5.06 28.32
CA ALA A 473 12.04 -4.99 27.26
C ALA A 473 11.54 -4.15 26.06
N ALA A 474 10.31 -4.35 25.64
CA ALA A 474 9.72 -3.61 24.54
C ALA A 474 9.50 -2.12 24.88
N ALA A 475 9.04 -1.82 26.10
CA ALA A 475 8.86 -0.44 26.56
C ALA A 475 10.20 0.32 26.62
N GLN A 476 11.27 -0.36 27.04
CA GLN A 476 12.62 0.21 27.03
C GLN A 476 13.10 0.47 25.60
N ALA A 477 12.93 -0.49 24.69
CA ALA A 477 13.32 -0.34 23.28
C ALA A 477 12.58 0.81 22.58
N LEU A 478 11.26 0.93 22.79
CA LEU A 478 10.47 2.04 22.29
C LEU A 478 10.94 3.38 22.87
N GLN A 479 11.20 3.42 24.19
CA GLN A 479 11.73 4.62 24.87
C GLN A 479 13.06 5.05 24.27
N ASP A 480 13.97 4.12 24.06
CA ASP A 480 15.31 4.39 23.52
C ASP A 480 15.23 4.91 22.09
N PHE A 481 14.39 4.31 21.26
CA PHE A 481 14.14 4.79 19.89
C PHE A 481 13.60 6.23 19.88
N VAL A 482 12.55 6.51 20.66
CA VAL A 482 11.93 7.84 20.70
C VAL A 482 12.92 8.90 21.22
N ASN A 483 13.70 8.58 22.24
CA ASN A 483 14.71 9.48 22.80
C ASN A 483 15.89 9.71 21.84
N THR A 484 16.29 8.69 21.08
CA THR A 484 17.39 8.81 20.13
C THR A 484 17.02 9.63 18.91
N TYR A 485 15.79 9.46 18.40
CA TYR A 485 15.44 9.96 17.08
C TYR A 485 14.35 11.04 17.06
N ARG A 486 13.56 11.22 18.13
CA ARG A 486 12.36 12.07 18.10
C ARG A 486 12.32 13.16 19.15
N TYR A 487 12.91 12.92 20.31
CA TYR A 487 12.94 13.89 21.39
C TYR A 487 14.32 14.53 21.50
N THR A 488 14.37 15.86 21.47
CA THR A 488 15.63 16.62 21.51
C THR A 488 16.34 16.56 22.86
N ASP A 489 15.60 16.27 23.93
CA ASP A 489 16.09 16.27 25.32
C ASP A 489 16.13 14.89 25.99
N GLY A 490 15.79 13.82 25.27
CA GLY A 490 15.80 12.45 25.78
C GLY A 490 14.82 12.20 26.95
N SER A 491 13.77 13.00 27.07
CA SER A 491 12.86 12.97 28.23
C SER A 491 11.66 12.03 28.10
N TYR A 492 11.48 11.38 26.95
CA TYR A 492 10.37 10.44 26.75
C TYR A 492 10.46 9.25 27.71
N LYS A 493 9.31 8.87 28.29
CA LYS A 493 9.19 7.70 29.15
C LYS A 493 8.02 6.83 28.71
N CYS A 494 8.32 5.60 28.30
CA CYS A 494 7.29 4.59 28.09
C CYS A 494 6.95 3.94 29.45
N LYS A 495 5.74 4.19 29.92
CA LYS A 495 5.28 3.74 31.26
C LYS A 495 4.44 2.45 31.21
N ALA A 496 4.40 1.78 30.07
CA ALA A 496 3.64 0.57 29.88
C ALA A 496 4.04 -0.54 30.88
N LYS A 497 3.06 -1.20 31.47
CA LYS A 497 3.23 -2.32 32.41
C LYS A 497 2.50 -3.58 31.94
N THR A 498 1.48 -3.41 31.14
CA THR A 498 0.69 -4.50 30.52
C THR A 498 0.85 -4.45 29.01
N MET A 499 0.47 -5.54 28.32
CA MET A 499 0.45 -5.58 26.86
C MET A 499 -0.45 -4.48 26.29
N ASP A 500 -1.63 -4.27 26.84
CA ASP A 500 -2.58 -3.24 26.40
C ASP A 500 -1.98 -1.82 26.54
N ASP A 501 -1.30 -1.54 27.66
CA ASP A 501 -0.59 -0.26 27.86
C ASP A 501 0.50 -0.09 26.78
N PHE A 502 1.25 -1.16 26.51
CA PHE A 502 2.33 -1.12 25.52
C PHE A 502 1.80 -0.92 24.11
N ILE A 503 0.80 -1.69 23.67
CA ILE A 503 0.16 -1.51 22.38
C ILE A 503 -0.40 -0.10 22.23
N THR A 504 -1.03 0.44 23.29
CA THR A 504 -1.51 1.83 23.28
C THR A 504 -0.38 2.83 23.07
N ALA A 505 0.74 2.68 23.79
CA ALA A 505 1.90 3.56 23.65
C ALA A 505 2.57 3.42 22.28
N LEU A 506 2.72 2.20 21.78
CA LEU A 506 3.27 1.89 20.47
C LEU A 506 2.40 2.49 19.36
N MET A 507 1.09 2.32 19.43
CA MET A 507 0.15 2.85 18.43
C MET A 507 0.16 4.38 18.38
N VAL A 508 0.35 5.08 19.50
CA VAL A 508 0.54 6.54 19.48
C VAL A 508 1.78 6.90 18.66
N GLN A 509 2.90 6.21 18.85
CA GLN A 509 4.12 6.46 18.10
C GLN A 509 3.98 6.11 16.61
N ARG A 510 3.36 4.97 16.29
CA ARG A 510 3.09 4.56 14.90
C ARG A 510 2.19 5.56 14.18
N ARG A 511 1.11 6.01 14.80
CA ARG A 511 0.15 6.97 14.25
C ARG A 511 0.79 8.33 13.94
N ILE A 512 1.70 8.81 14.80
CA ILE A 512 2.46 10.05 14.58
C ILE A 512 3.48 9.85 13.46
N GLU A 513 4.25 8.78 13.53
CA GLU A 513 5.36 8.51 12.60
C GLU A 513 4.87 8.24 11.18
N LEU A 514 3.88 7.36 11.07
CA LEU A 514 3.38 6.83 9.79
C LEU A 514 2.13 7.57 9.28
N TRP A 515 1.80 8.73 9.87
CA TRP A 515 0.66 9.54 9.44
C TRP A 515 0.74 9.89 7.95
N GLY A 516 -0.32 9.62 7.20
CA GLY A 516 -0.37 9.89 5.77
C GLY A 516 0.34 8.85 4.89
N GLU A 517 0.86 7.76 5.45
CA GLU A 517 1.59 6.72 4.71
C GLU A 517 0.75 5.46 4.42
N GLY A 518 -0.53 5.47 4.79
CA GLY A 518 -1.48 4.39 4.49
C GLY A 518 -1.23 3.07 5.22
N LEU A 519 -0.41 3.05 6.27
CA LEU A 519 0.00 1.82 6.97
C LEU A 519 -0.84 1.54 8.21
N VAL A 520 -1.23 2.57 8.95
CA VAL A 520 -1.92 2.47 10.23
C VAL A 520 -3.30 1.82 10.10
N PHE A 521 -3.94 1.90 8.93
CA PHE A 521 -5.17 1.19 8.61
C PHE A 521 -5.09 -0.31 8.91
N PHE A 522 -3.97 -0.93 8.54
CA PHE A 522 -3.76 -2.36 8.78
C PHE A 522 -3.57 -2.69 10.25
N ASP A 523 -3.00 -1.77 11.04
CA ASP A 523 -2.89 -1.91 12.49
C ASP A 523 -4.27 -1.86 13.17
N TYR A 524 -5.12 -0.90 12.80
CA TYR A 524 -6.49 -0.83 13.30
C TYR A 524 -7.25 -2.12 13.01
N LYS A 525 -7.15 -2.63 11.78
CA LYS A 525 -7.88 -3.82 11.35
C LYS A 525 -7.37 -5.10 12.02
N ARG A 526 -6.03 -5.31 12.13
CA ARG A 526 -5.47 -6.51 12.74
C ARG A 526 -5.64 -6.57 14.26
N LEU A 527 -5.64 -5.42 14.93
CA LEU A 527 -5.77 -5.29 16.39
C LEU A 527 -7.21 -5.08 16.85
N ASN A 528 -8.20 -5.05 15.96
CA ASN A 528 -9.60 -4.72 16.24
C ASN A 528 -9.76 -3.42 17.04
N LEU A 529 -8.97 -2.39 16.68
CA LEU A 529 -9.02 -1.10 17.35
C LEU A 529 -10.22 -0.28 16.86
N PRO A 530 -10.95 0.40 17.78
CA PRO A 530 -12.05 1.25 17.37
C PRO A 530 -11.56 2.53 16.72
N ILE A 531 -12.29 3.00 15.72
CA ILE A 531 -12.17 4.34 15.16
C ILE A 531 -13.01 5.30 15.99
N LYS A 532 -12.44 6.45 16.39
CA LYS A 532 -13.08 7.47 17.21
C LYS A 532 -12.89 8.85 16.62
N ARG A 533 -13.83 9.27 15.77
CA ARG A 533 -13.82 10.61 15.16
C ARG A 533 -14.76 11.57 15.88
N HIS A 534 -15.83 11.04 16.54
CA HIS A 534 -16.75 11.82 17.35
C HIS A 534 -16.27 11.89 18.80
N TYR A 535 -15.88 13.08 19.24
CA TYR A 535 -15.51 13.40 20.64
C TYR A 535 -15.59 14.91 20.86
N ALA A 536 -15.66 15.36 22.12
CA ALA A 536 -15.74 16.79 22.46
C ALA A 536 -14.53 17.57 21.92
N GLY A 537 -14.78 18.52 21.05
CA GLY A 537 -13.75 19.35 20.42
C GLY A 537 -13.03 18.67 19.23
N SER A 538 -13.63 17.63 18.66
CA SER A 538 -13.15 17.04 17.40
C SER A 538 -13.02 18.09 16.30
N ASN A 539 -11.98 18.00 15.52
CA ASN A 539 -11.77 18.83 14.33
C ASN A 539 -12.21 18.14 13.03
N TYR A 540 -12.97 17.05 13.13
CA TYR A 540 -13.73 16.51 12.00
C TYR A 540 -15.00 17.34 11.79
N GLU A 541 -15.38 17.58 10.53
CA GLU A 541 -16.70 18.08 10.17
C GLU A 541 -17.79 17.14 10.75
N PRO A 542 -18.94 17.69 11.21
CA PRO A 542 -19.95 16.89 11.87
C PRO A 542 -20.40 15.63 11.11
N SER A 543 -20.51 15.71 9.78
CA SER A 543 -20.88 14.58 8.92
C SER A 543 -19.85 13.46 8.86
N TYR A 544 -18.59 13.74 9.22
CA TYR A 544 -17.48 12.79 9.20
C TYR A 544 -17.12 12.24 10.58
N GLN A 545 -17.85 12.66 11.62
CA GLN A 545 -17.64 12.24 13.00
C GLN A 545 -18.23 10.86 13.27
N LEU A 546 -17.58 9.84 12.72
CA LEU A 546 -17.99 8.45 12.84
C LEU A 546 -17.22 7.74 13.96
N ASN A 547 -17.93 6.88 14.73
CA ASN A 547 -17.32 5.98 15.69
C ASN A 547 -17.59 4.52 15.31
N SER A 548 -16.69 3.61 15.66
CA SER A 548 -16.90 2.17 15.58
C SER A 548 -16.88 1.51 16.95
N TYR A 549 -17.37 0.28 17.04
CA TYR A 549 -17.44 -0.47 18.30
C TYR A 549 -16.05 -0.94 18.77
N ALA A 550 -15.79 -0.85 20.06
CA ALA A 550 -14.55 -1.35 20.67
C ALA A 550 -14.46 -2.87 20.57
N GLY A 551 -13.29 -3.39 20.25
CA GLY A 551 -13.03 -4.82 20.06
C GLY A 551 -13.47 -5.38 18.71
N TYR A 552 -13.93 -4.51 17.80
CA TYR A 552 -14.36 -4.85 16.46
C TYR A 552 -13.68 -3.97 15.42
N VAL A 553 -13.68 -4.42 14.18
CA VAL A 553 -13.20 -3.63 13.04
C VAL A 553 -14.27 -2.62 12.62
N ALA A 554 -13.87 -1.39 12.32
CA ALA A 554 -14.81 -0.41 11.80
C ALA A 554 -15.45 -0.94 10.49
N PRO A 555 -16.80 -0.86 10.35
CA PRO A 555 -17.51 -1.42 9.20
C PRO A 555 -16.89 -1.04 7.85
N TRP A 556 -16.54 0.22 7.68
CA TRP A 556 -15.96 0.79 6.46
C TRP A 556 -14.53 0.35 6.15
N MET A 557 -13.86 -0.37 7.06
CA MET A 557 -12.56 -0.99 6.80
C MET A 557 -12.65 -2.38 6.16
N ASN A 558 -13.85 -2.94 6.05
CA ASN A 558 -14.10 -4.19 5.33
C ASN A 558 -14.42 -3.89 3.88
N TYR A 559 -13.41 -3.93 3.01
CA TYR A 559 -13.62 -3.79 1.57
C TYR A 559 -14.42 -4.97 1.04
N MET A 560 -15.36 -4.72 0.15
CA MET A 560 -16.12 -5.78 -0.50
C MET A 560 -15.66 -5.97 -1.95
N ILE A 561 -15.67 -7.24 -2.39
CA ILE A 561 -15.44 -7.57 -3.80
C ILE A 561 -16.57 -6.93 -4.62
N PRO A 562 -16.26 -6.23 -5.76
CA PRO A 562 -17.27 -5.62 -6.59
C PRO A 562 -18.33 -6.63 -7.08
N GLU A 563 -19.58 -6.21 -7.13
CA GLU A 563 -20.69 -7.06 -7.58
C GLU A 563 -20.51 -7.57 -9.01
N ASP A 564 -19.98 -6.74 -9.91
CA ASP A 564 -19.68 -7.12 -11.31
C ASP A 564 -18.68 -8.30 -11.40
N GLU A 565 -17.85 -8.52 -10.37
CA GLU A 565 -16.95 -9.68 -10.36
C GLU A 565 -17.74 -10.98 -10.24
N LYS A 566 -18.87 -10.99 -9.51
CA LYS A 566 -19.74 -12.14 -9.39
C LYS A 566 -20.32 -12.59 -10.74
N ASP A 567 -20.59 -11.65 -11.63
CA ASP A 567 -21.10 -11.96 -12.99
C ASP A 567 -20.03 -12.64 -13.86
N ARG A 568 -18.76 -12.30 -13.64
CA ARG A 568 -17.61 -12.84 -14.40
C ARG A 568 -17.01 -14.09 -13.77
N ASN A 569 -17.12 -14.19 -12.46
CA ASN A 569 -16.60 -15.26 -11.63
C ASN A 569 -17.61 -15.65 -10.55
N PRO A 570 -18.62 -16.48 -10.87
CA PRO A 570 -19.66 -16.90 -9.93
C PRO A 570 -19.16 -17.59 -8.65
N ALA A 571 -17.91 -18.04 -8.63
CA ALA A 571 -17.31 -18.72 -7.47
C ALA A 571 -16.89 -17.77 -6.33
N VAL A 572 -16.80 -16.44 -6.57
CA VAL A 572 -16.49 -15.51 -5.50
C VAL A 572 -17.64 -15.39 -4.50
N VAL A 573 -17.30 -15.16 -3.25
CA VAL A 573 -18.26 -14.90 -2.18
C VAL A 573 -18.27 -13.41 -1.90
N LEU A 574 -19.44 -12.77 -2.03
CA LEU A 574 -19.58 -11.34 -1.73
C LEU A 574 -19.93 -11.14 -0.26
N GLY A 575 -19.20 -10.23 0.38
CA GLY A 575 -19.51 -9.75 1.74
C GLY A 575 -20.67 -8.73 1.75
N PRO A 576 -21.20 -8.40 2.93
CA PRO A 576 -22.18 -7.35 3.07
C PRO A 576 -21.58 -5.98 2.72
N ASN A 577 -22.39 -5.09 2.14
CA ASN A 577 -22.00 -3.72 1.84
C ASN A 577 -22.11 -2.87 3.14
N PRO A 578 -21.01 -2.31 3.65
CA PRO A 578 -21.05 -1.49 4.86
C PRO A 578 -21.43 -0.02 4.61
N SER A 579 -21.70 0.40 3.36
CA SER A 579 -22.11 1.78 3.05
C SER A 579 -23.39 2.13 3.80
N GLY A 580 -23.39 3.27 4.51
CA GLY A 580 -24.52 3.74 5.30
C GLY A 580 -24.81 2.95 6.59
N ALA A 581 -24.10 1.87 6.86
CA ALA A 581 -24.23 1.08 8.07
C ALA A 581 -23.29 1.59 9.15
N ILE A 582 -23.46 2.84 9.52
CA ILE A 582 -22.51 3.54 10.38
C ILE A 582 -23.21 3.98 11.64
N THR A 583 -22.69 3.57 12.77
CA THR A 583 -22.44 4.31 14.00
C THR A 583 -22.55 3.46 15.23
N ALA A 584 -21.49 3.44 16.05
CA ALA A 584 -21.65 3.45 17.50
C ALA A 584 -21.91 4.91 17.88
N GLU A 585 -22.96 5.18 18.62
CA GLU A 585 -23.25 6.49 19.21
C GLU A 585 -22.14 6.95 20.17
#